data_f6fb1524724c5dc358cdc1e1358f5c4e
#
_entry.id   f6fb1524724c5dc358cdc1e1358f5c4e
#
_cell.length_a   1.000
_cell.length_b   1.000
_cell.length_c   1.000
_cell.angle_alpha   90.00
_cell.angle_beta   90.00
_cell.angle_gamma   90.00
#
_symmetry.space_group_name_H-M   'P 1'
#
loop_
_entity.id
_entity.type
_entity.pdbx_description
1 polymer ?
#
loop_
_entity_poly.entity_id
_entity_poly.type
_entity_poly.pdbx_seq_one_letter_code
_entity_poly.pdbx_strand_id
1 'polypeptide(L)'
;MTHFKASYSEHFHDQDYVEKVIHQWQTDSQLFVLSTSGSTEKPKKIQLSRNMLIWSAEKTYAALGLQKKQNQLSVLCCLPVQKTGGFMQLIRALHFNWHIHFIPATANP
;
A
#
# COMPACT_ATOMS: atom_id res chain seq x y z
N MET A 1 -0.07 -11.93 -19.04
CA MET A 1 -0.63 -11.93 -17.68
C MET A 1 0.12 -10.92 -16.82
N THR A 2 -0.59 -10.04 -16.15
CA THR A 2 0.03 -9.03 -15.31
C THR A 2 0.21 -9.57 -13.90
N HIS A 3 1.34 -9.24 -13.28
CA HIS A 3 1.68 -9.68 -11.94
C HIS A 3 2.09 -8.49 -11.10
N PHE A 4 1.70 -8.53 -9.83
CA PHE A 4 2.19 -7.57 -8.86
C PHE A 4 3.71 -7.67 -8.76
N LYS A 5 4.37 -6.54 -8.67
CA LYS A 5 5.80 -6.50 -8.47
C LYS A 5 6.17 -5.32 -7.58
N ALA A 6 7.00 -5.57 -6.58
CA ALA A 6 7.54 -4.53 -5.73
C ALA A 6 9.04 -4.41 -5.96
N SER A 7 9.53 -3.18 -6.01
CA SER A 7 10.96 -2.92 -6.05
C SER A 7 11.28 -1.80 -5.06
N TYR A 8 12.53 -1.71 -4.67
CA TYR A 8 12.95 -0.84 -3.58
C TYR A 8 14.20 -0.08 -3.95
N SER A 9 14.22 1.20 -3.62
CA SER A 9 15.45 1.97 -3.76
C SER A 9 16.45 1.55 -2.69
N GLU A 10 17.71 1.88 -2.91
CA GLU A 10 18.81 1.46 -2.04
C GLU A 10 18.62 1.89 -0.58
N HIS A 11 18.02 3.05 -0.35
CA HIS A 11 17.89 3.61 0.99
C HIS A 11 16.49 3.45 1.58
N PHE A 12 15.65 2.62 0.99
CA PHE A 12 14.35 2.34 1.55
C PHE A 12 14.51 1.34 2.71
N HIS A 13 14.00 1.70 3.89
CA HIS A 13 14.27 0.92 5.11
C HIS A 13 13.12 0.01 5.56
N ASP A 14 11.95 0.12 4.96
CA ASP A 14 10.77 -0.63 5.41
C ASP A 14 10.47 -1.85 4.55
N GLN A 15 11.49 -2.41 3.91
CA GLN A 15 11.27 -3.56 3.01
C GLN A 15 10.65 -4.75 3.75
N ASP A 16 11.13 -5.04 4.97
CA ASP A 16 10.60 -6.18 5.73
C ASP A 16 9.13 -6.00 6.05
N TYR A 17 8.71 -4.77 6.37
CA TYR A 17 7.32 -4.46 6.61
C TYR A 17 6.48 -4.68 5.35
N VAL A 18 6.96 -4.19 4.21
CA VAL A 18 6.26 -4.34 2.93
C VAL A 18 6.12 -5.82 2.58
N GLU A 19 7.20 -6.58 2.72
CA GLU A 19 7.16 -8.02 2.40
C GLU A 19 6.18 -8.78 3.29
N LYS A 20 6.06 -8.36 4.56
CA LYS A 20 5.08 -8.96 5.47
C LYS A 20 3.66 -8.69 4.99
N VAL A 21 3.36 -7.46 4.59
CA VAL A 21 2.03 -7.12 4.08
C VAL A 21 1.72 -7.87 2.80
N ILE A 22 2.70 -7.96 1.90
CA ILE A 22 2.54 -8.72 0.66
C ILE A 22 2.20 -10.18 0.97
N HIS A 23 2.92 -10.78 1.91
CA HIS A 23 2.67 -12.16 2.30
C HIS A 23 1.26 -12.33 2.87
N GLN A 24 0.84 -11.42 3.75
CA GLN A 24 -0.50 -11.46 4.32
C GLN A 24 -1.57 -11.35 3.22
N TRP A 25 -1.34 -10.48 2.24
CA TRP A 25 -2.27 -10.33 1.13
C TRP A 25 -2.37 -11.60 0.29
N GLN A 26 -1.23 -12.20 -0.01
CA GLN A 26 -1.16 -13.38 -0.87
C GLN A 26 -1.65 -14.66 -0.19
N THR A 27 -1.67 -14.68 1.14
CA THR A 27 -2.17 -15.84 1.90
C THR A 27 -3.60 -15.66 2.39
N ASP A 28 -4.34 -14.72 1.80
CA ASP A 28 -5.76 -14.49 2.08
C ASP A 28 -6.07 -14.07 3.52
N SER A 29 -5.14 -13.38 4.17
CA SER A 29 -5.44 -12.78 5.48
C SER A 29 -6.63 -11.86 5.36
N GLN A 30 -7.55 -11.94 6.33
CA GLN A 30 -8.77 -11.13 6.31
C GLN A 30 -8.67 -9.86 7.15
N LEU A 31 -7.67 -9.80 8.03
CA LEU A 31 -7.46 -8.63 8.88
C LEU A 31 -6.03 -8.11 8.74
N PHE A 32 -5.92 -6.80 8.70
CA PHE A 32 -4.64 -6.10 8.66
C PHE A 32 -4.62 -5.10 9.80
N VAL A 33 -3.46 -4.90 10.40
CA VAL A 33 -3.31 -3.96 11.51
C VAL A 33 -2.40 -2.83 11.07
N LEU A 34 -2.88 -1.61 11.23
CA LEU A 34 -2.12 -0.41 10.95
C LEU A 34 -1.96 0.38 12.24
N SER A 35 -0.73 0.77 12.56
CA SER A 35 -0.47 1.59 13.73
C SER A 35 -0.52 3.05 13.35
N THR A 36 -1.27 3.84 14.11
CA THR A 36 -1.28 5.28 13.95
C THR A 36 -0.57 5.89 15.16
N SER A 37 0.27 6.87 14.90
CA SER A 37 0.92 7.61 15.99
C SER A 37 0.54 9.07 15.88
N GLY A 38 -0.13 9.59 16.92
CA GLY A 38 -0.29 11.02 17.07
C GLY A 38 0.94 11.60 17.73
N SER A 39 1.15 12.89 17.59
CA SER A 39 2.33 13.55 18.13
C SER A 39 2.36 13.57 19.65
N THR A 40 1.22 13.40 20.31
CA THR A 40 1.12 13.50 21.76
C THR A 40 0.41 12.31 22.41
N GLU A 41 -0.08 11.38 21.60
CA GLU A 41 -0.84 10.24 22.11
C GLU A 41 -0.10 8.94 21.87
N LYS A 42 -0.47 7.92 22.65
CA LYS A 42 0.05 6.58 22.42
C LYS A 42 -0.37 6.08 21.06
N PRO A 43 0.48 5.32 20.36
CA PRO A 43 0.10 4.74 19.09
C PRO A 43 -1.15 3.89 19.23
N LYS A 44 -2.08 4.06 18.32
CA LYS A 44 -3.30 3.26 18.28
C LYS A 44 -3.19 2.27 17.15
N LYS A 45 -3.70 1.07 17.38
CA LYS A 45 -3.77 0.06 16.34
C LYS A 45 -5.17 0.05 15.76
N ILE A 46 -5.23 0.13 14.44
CA ILE A 46 -6.49 0.09 13.70
C ILE A 46 -6.54 -1.23 12.97
N GLN A 47 -7.65 -1.95 13.11
CA GLN A 47 -7.87 -3.18 12.37
C GLN A 47 -8.67 -2.87 11.11
N LEU A 48 -8.16 -3.33 9.98
CA LEU A 48 -8.77 -3.10 8.68
C LEU A 48 -9.07 -4.46 8.05
N SER A 49 -10.31 -4.63 7.60
CA SER A 49 -10.68 -5.87 6.93
C SER A 49 -10.25 -5.84 5.47
N ARG A 50 -9.97 -7.02 4.93
CA ARG A 50 -9.65 -7.14 3.51
C ARG A 50 -10.76 -6.56 2.62
N ASN A 51 -12.01 -6.84 2.97
CA ASN A 51 -13.13 -6.33 2.17
C ASN A 51 -13.19 -4.81 2.16
N MET A 52 -12.92 -4.19 3.31
CA MET A 52 -12.88 -2.73 3.39
C MET A 52 -11.71 -2.16 2.56
N LEU A 53 -10.57 -2.82 2.60
CA LEU A 53 -9.40 -2.38 1.83
C LEU A 53 -9.67 -2.48 0.33
N ILE A 54 -10.27 -3.57 -0.11
CA ILE A 54 -10.64 -3.76 -1.51
C ILE A 54 -11.65 -2.69 -1.95
N TRP A 55 -12.67 -2.46 -1.13
CA TRP A 55 -13.67 -1.43 -1.41
C TRP A 55 -13.01 -0.06 -1.60
N SER A 56 -12.11 0.30 -0.67
CA SER A 56 -11.41 1.59 -0.74
C SER A 56 -10.53 1.67 -1.98
N ALA A 57 -9.82 0.60 -2.29
CA ALA A 57 -8.95 0.56 -3.48
C ALA A 57 -9.77 0.75 -4.76
N GLU A 58 -10.92 0.10 -4.85
CA GLU A 58 -11.76 0.20 -6.04
C GLU A 58 -12.40 1.57 -6.17
N LYS A 59 -12.77 2.20 -5.06
CA LYS A 59 -13.31 3.57 -5.10
C LYS A 59 -12.28 4.57 -5.60
N THR A 60 -11.04 4.45 -5.13
CA THR A 60 -9.96 5.31 -5.60
C THR A 60 -9.68 5.09 -7.08
N TYR A 61 -9.67 3.83 -7.50
CA TYR A 61 -9.45 3.46 -8.89
C TYR A 61 -10.49 4.13 -9.80
N ALA A 62 -11.76 4.02 -9.43
CA ALA A 62 -12.85 4.61 -10.20
C ALA A 62 -12.78 6.14 -10.18
N ALA A 63 -12.48 6.74 -9.02
CA ALA A 63 -12.43 8.19 -8.89
C ALA A 63 -11.32 8.80 -9.75
N LEU A 64 -10.21 8.08 -9.92
CA LEU A 64 -9.09 8.55 -10.72
C LEU A 64 -9.25 8.21 -12.21
N GLY A 65 -10.31 7.52 -12.59
CA GLY A 65 -10.54 7.15 -13.99
C GLY A 65 -9.60 6.10 -14.52
N LEU A 66 -8.98 5.32 -13.63
CA LEU A 66 -7.97 4.35 -14.03
C LEU A 66 -8.55 3.16 -14.79
N GLN A 67 -9.86 2.93 -14.67
CA GLN A 67 -10.51 1.83 -15.39
C GLN A 67 -10.44 2.01 -16.89
N LYS A 68 -10.10 3.20 -17.38
CA LYS A 68 -9.90 3.44 -18.81
C LYS A 68 -8.54 2.95 -19.28
N LYS A 69 -7.64 2.62 -18.38
CA LYS A 69 -6.33 2.11 -18.72
C LYS A 69 -6.35 0.59 -18.59
N GLN A 70 -5.99 -0.08 -19.66
CA GLN A 70 -6.03 -1.53 -19.71
C GLN A 70 -4.70 -2.18 -19.39
N ASN A 71 -3.63 -1.38 -19.37
CA ASN A 71 -2.30 -1.90 -19.10
C ASN A 71 -1.98 -1.81 -17.62
N GLN A 72 -1.07 -2.67 -17.20
CA GLN A 72 -0.57 -2.64 -15.84
C GLN A 72 0.07 -1.29 -15.54
N LEU A 73 -0.25 -0.72 -14.38
CA LEU A 73 0.31 0.54 -13.98
C LEU A 73 1.62 0.33 -13.21
N SER A 74 2.48 1.31 -13.30
CA SER A 74 3.66 1.41 -12.45
C SER A 74 3.52 2.65 -11.60
N VAL A 75 3.64 2.50 -10.30
CA VAL A 75 3.47 3.61 -9.37
C VAL A 75 4.70 3.77 -8.50
N LEU A 76 4.93 5.01 -8.09
CA LEU A 76 6.03 5.36 -7.20
C LEU A 76 5.45 5.68 -5.84
N CYS A 77 5.92 4.98 -4.81
CA CYS A 77 5.48 5.24 -3.45
C CYS A 77 6.56 6.03 -2.71
N CYS A 78 6.27 7.28 -2.41
CA CYS A 78 7.15 8.14 -1.63
C CYS A 78 6.54 8.53 -0.29
N LEU A 79 5.46 7.83 0.10
CA LEU A 79 4.79 8.04 1.39
C LEU A 79 5.23 6.98 2.39
N PRO A 80 5.20 7.30 3.69
CA PRO A 80 5.53 6.30 4.70
C PRO A 80 4.57 5.11 4.60
N VAL A 81 5.12 3.93 4.33
CA VAL A 81 4.30 2.75 4.07
C VAL A 81 3.60 2.22 5.32
N GLN A 82 4.11 2.58 6.49
CA GLN A 82 3.48 2.18 7.75
C GLN A 82 2.34 3.11 8.16
N LYS A 83 2.11 4.17 7.39
CA LYS A 83 0.98 5.07 7.60
C LYS A 83 -0.06 4.85 6.52
N THR A 84 -1.27 5.37 6.75
CA THR A 84 -2.43 5.08 5.91
C THR A 84 -2.18 5.34 4.43
N GLY A 85 -1.56 6.48 4.08
CA GLY A 85 -1.36 6.84 2.67
C GLY A 85 -0.48 5.84 1.94
N GLY A 86 0.69 5.55 2.48
CA GLY A 86 1.61 4.60 1.86
C GLY A 86 1.07 3.17 1.90
N PHE A 87 0.47 2.79 3.03
CA PHE A 87 -0.14 1.47 3.16
C PHE A 87 -1.21 1.25 2.08
N MET A 88 -2.08 2.24 1.85
CA MET A 88 -3.14 2.11 0.85
C MET A 88 -2.60 2.08 -0.57
N GLN A 89 -1.48 2.74 -0.85
CA GLN A 89 -0.84 2.61 -2.16
C GLN A 89 -0.39 1.17 -2.40
N LEU A 90 0.19 0.55 -1.38
CA LEU A 90 0.60 -0.85 -1.48
C LEU A 90 -0.61 -1.76 -1.69
N ILE A 91 -1.69 -1.53 -0.95
CA ILE A 91 -2.91 -2.33 -1.10
C ILE A 91 -3.49 -2.21 -2.51
N ARG A 92 -3.54 -0.99 -3.06
CA ARG A 92 -4.03 -0.81 -4.43
C ARG A 92 -3.15 -1.55 -5.44
N ALA A 93 -1.84 -1.48 -5.28
CA ALA A 93 -0.93 -2.18 -6.17
C ALA A 93 -1.13 -3.69 -6.09
N LEU A 94 -1.33 -4.22 -4.89
CA LEU A 94 -1.57 -5.65 -4.69
C LEU A 94 -2.90 -6.08 -5.32
N HIS A 95 -3.96 -5.30 -5.09
CA HIS A 95 -5.29 -5.67 -5.58
C HIS A 95 -5.37 -5.61 -7.11
N PHE A 96 -4.71 -4.63 -7.72
CA PHE A 96 -4.77 -4.44 -9.17
C PHE A 96 -3.55 -5.01 -9.90
N ASN A 97 -2.65 -5.67 -9.20
CA ASN A 97 -1.44 -6.28 -9.78
C ASN A 97 -0.54 -5.27 -10.49
N TRP A 98 -0.32 -4.13 -9.85
CA TRP A 98 0.57 -3.09 -10.37
C TRP A 98 2.02 -3.36 -9.99
N HIS A 99 2.91 -2.66 -10.69
CA HIS A 99 4.29 -2.49 -10.21
C HIS A 99 4.31 -1.32 -9.25
N ILE A 100 4.96 -1.49 -8.11
CA ILE A 100 5.13 -0.40 -7.16
C ILE A 100 6.61 -0.31 -6.79
N HIS A 101 7.17 0.90 -6.86
CA HIS A 101 8.56 1.15 -6.50
C HIS A 101 8.57 2.04 -5.27
N PHE A 102 9.28 1.58 -4.23
CA PHE A 102 9.35 2.30 -2.96
C PHE A 102 10.64 3.10 -2.89
N ILE A 103 10.50 4.37 -2.55
CA ILE A 103 11.63 5.24 -2.25
C ILE A 103 11.45 5.76 -0.82
N PRO A 104 12.54 6.25 -0.18
CA PRO A 104 12.41 6.78 1.17
C PRO A 104 11.41 7.91 1.20
N ALA A 105 10.56 7.91 2.23
CA ALA A 105 9.63 9.00 2.44
C ALA A 105 10.43 10.23 2.85
N THR A 106 10.10 11.38 2.25
CA THR A 106 10.76 12.63 2.61
C THR A 106 9.88 13.39 3.58
N ALA A 107 10.50 13.89 4.65
CA ALA A 107 9.80 14.66 5.65
C ALA A 107 9.44 16.05 5.12
N ASN A 108 10.17 16.51 4.13
CA ASN A 108 9.92 17.81 3.50
C ASN A 108 9.54 17.61 2.06
N PRO A 109 8.40 18.15 1.68
CA PRO A 109 8.01 18.12 0.28
C PRO A 109 8.92 19.02 -0.55
#